data_f03c3eae2f12a4b6d327c6782a674dd7
#
_entry.id   f03c3eae2f12a4b6d327c6782a674dd7
#
_cell.length_a   1.000
_cell.length_b   1.000
_cell.length_c   1.000
_cell.angle_alpha   90.00
_cell.angle_beta   90.00
_cell.angle_gamma   90.00
#
_symmetry.space_group_name_H-M   'P 1'
#
loop_
_entity.id
_entity.type
_entity.pdbx_description
1 polymer ?
#
loop_
_entity_poly.entity_id
_entity_poly.type
_entity_poly.pdbx_seq_one_letter_code
_entity_poly.pdbx_strand_id
1 'polypeptide(L)'
;MALTHSAWAIPSTLHGAQHRREVAGAWSDPCLEAQPLASGAHLRAHLWDLHQACTSEWCKLRRPIAESPQGNIACMEIAMNTPCLPVIPFDLLMQYQVEDVGDTRFRACARLLQSMWREDQRLPVGSHKQTNEYDRCLGSRLDRASGLSGRNFLTARIARLAKYETVYREVGAMIEEERLWHNLLSSQPLCFNLFGDMKLDLSMATRFWSSLFPDLMAKVDAIYFEHSPGRGNEAFIADQTAFDVLVAGQDRKGHRSFISIEVKYSESMNEPPATIRPRHEAVAAGSGLFKDPAHPSLRSAPIQQLWREHMLSQTMLENGLYDSGMFLVVYPAMNEDCALAVSAYCQHLQEPGIGNPSFRVLTLEECVKSLRSIGESELADALFARYLDFKRIEQAIFGTDAMNFT
;
A
#
# COMPACT_ATOMS: atom_id res chain seq x y z
N MET A 1 2.47 -51.18 30.10
CA MET A 1 3.53 -50.85 31.06
C MET A 1 3.75 -49.34 30.95
N ALA A 2 3.13 -48.70 31.82
CA ALA A 2 3.54 -47.86 32.96
C ALA A 2 4.07 -46.49 32.57
N LEU A 3 3.20 -45.57 32.80
CA LEU A 3 3.29 -44.12 33.08
C LEU A 3 4.46 -43.71 34.00
N THR A 4 5.05 -42.55 33.77
CA THR A 4 5.46 -41.64 34.89
C THR A 4 5.27 -40.18 34.50
N HIS A 5 4.37 -39.55 35.23
CA HIS A 5 4.23 -38.08 35.37
C HIS A 5 5.40 -37.51 36.19
N SER A 6 5.85 -36.31 35.90
CA SER A 6 6.48 -35.44 36.88
C SER A 6 6.01 -34.02 36.72
N ALA A 7 5.23 -33.61 37.72
CA ALA A 7 4.80 -32.24 37.98
C ALA A 7 5.97 -31.43 38.59
N TRP A 8 6.09 -30.14 38.24
CA TRP A 8 6.87 -29.17 39.00
C TRP A 8 5.97 -28.10 39.54
N ALA A 9 6.08 -27.94 40.87
CA ALA A 9 5.29 -27.08 41.72
C ALA A 9 5.79 -25.64 41.70
N ILE A 10 4.82 -24.73 41.88
CA ILE A 10 4.98 -23.31 42.14
C ILE A 10 5.19 -23.08 43.66
N PRO A 11 6.09 -22.21 44.12
CA PRO A 11 6.03 -21.69 45.47
C PRO A 11 5.35 -20.33 45.51
N SER A 12 4.31 -20.25 46.33
CA SER A 12 3.65 -19.01 46.82
C SER A 12 4.31 -18.53 48.10
N THR A 13 4.60 -17.21 48.21
CA THR A 13 4.62 -16.44 49.48
C THR A 13 4.35 -14.97 49.17
N LEU A 14 3.31 -14.51 49.53
CA LEU A 14 2.60 -13.64 50.49
C LEU A 14 3.39 -12.45 51.07
N HIS A 15 2.72 -11.32 51.04
CA HIS A 15 2.47 -10.23 52.00
C HIS A 15 2.88 -8.84 51.53
N GLY A 16 1.89 -7.92 51.54
CA GLY A 16 2.09 -6.53 51.94
C GLY A 16 1.13 -5.50 51.29
N ALA A 17 -0.05 -5.39 51.85
CA ALA A 17 -0.85 -4.19 52.21
C ALA A 17 -0.91 -2.94 51.29
N GLN A 18 -2.12 -2.64 50.84
CA GLN A 18 -2.88 -1.37 50.86
C GLN A 18 -2.15 -0.06 50.53
N HIS A 19 -2.56 0.58 49.42
CA HIS A 19 -3.16 1.92 49.47
C HIS A 19 -3.96 2.20 48.17
N ARG A 20 -5.30 2.23 48.29
CA ARG A 20 -6.20 2.85 47.30
C ARG A 20 -5.98 4.35 47.36
N ARG A 21 -5.65 4.96 46.24
CA ARG A 21 -6.01 6.36 45.96
C ARG A 21 -6.69 6.38 44.59
N GLU A 22 -7.99 6.62 44.66
CA GLU A 22 -8.78 7.11 43.52
C GLU A 22 -8.19 8.44 43.08
N VAL A 23 -7.71 8.51 41.86
CA VAL A 23 -7.54 9.77 41.14
C VAL A 23 -8.36 9.63 39.85
N ALA A 24 -9.59 10.16 39.94
CA ALA A 24 -10.38 10.49 38.77
C ALA A 24 -9.69 11.66 38.08
N GLY A 25 -8.80 11.36 37.13
CA GLY A 25 -8.24 12.34 36.20
C GLY A 25 -9.07 12.31 34.91
N ALA A 26 -9.88 13.35 34.72
CA ALA A 26 -10.53 13.62 33.45
C ALA A 26 -9.45 13.78 32.36
N TRP A 27 -9.46 12.91 31.38
CA TRP A 27 -8.61 13.03 30.21
C TRP A 27 -9.26 14.05 29.27
N SER A 28 -8.69 15.25 29.20
CA SER A 28 -9.04 16.23 28.16
C SER A 28 -8.48 15.76 26.83
N ASP A 29 -9.35 15.74 25.82
CA ASP A 29 -9.02 15.46 24.43
C ASP A 29 -8.09 16.56 23.90
N PRO A 30 -6.85 16.27 23.48
CA PRO A 30 -5.90 17.27 23.02
C PRO A 30 -6.32 17.99 21.73
N CYS A 31 -7.37 17.52 21.06
CA CYS A 31 -7.88 18.15 19.83
C CYS A 31 -8.87 19.32 20.07
N LEU A 32 -9.30 19.58 21.31
CA LEU A 32 -10.33 20.59 21.61
C LEU A 32 -9.80 21.96 22.04
N GLU A 33 -8.50 22.11 22.36
CA GLU A 33 -7.93 23.38 22.86
C GLU A 33 -6.72 23.84 22.05
N ALA A 34 -6.91 24.23 20.79
CA ALA A 34 -5.92 25.03 20.07
C ALA A 34 -6.43 26.45 19.87
N GLN A 35 -6.07 27.37 20.77
CA GLN A 35 -6.22 28.80 20.52
C GLN A 35 -5.11 29.31 19.58
N PRO A 36 -5.40 30.26 18.67
CA PRO A 36 -4.44 30.71 17.69
C PRO A 36 -3.38 31.62 18.31
N LEU A 37 -2.11 31.24 18.22
CA LEU A 37 -0.97 32.10 18.48
C LEU A 37 -0.74 33.04 17.28
N ALA A 38 -0.82 34.32 17.54
CA ALA A 38 -0.58 35.39 16.56
C ALA A 38 0.92 35.52 16.21
N SER A 39 1.19 35.99 14.96
CA SER A 39 2.44 36.50 14.42
C SER A 39 3.50 35.49 13.92
N GLY A 40 3.40 35.15 12.67
CA GLY A 40 4.43 34.45 11.87
C GLY A 40 4.37 34.84 10.37
N ALA A 41 3.82 36.00 10.04
CA ALA A 41 3.54 36.40 8.66
C ALA A 41 4.79 36.64 7.78
N HIS A 42 5.94 37.00 8.35
CA HIS A 42 7.12 37.38 7.57
C HIS A 42 8.02 36.24 7.10
N LEU A 43 8.02 35.09 7.77
CA LEU A 43 8.79 33.91 7.30
C LEU A 43 8.06 33.11 6.20
N ARG A 44 6.76 33.27 6.08
CA ARG A 44 5.91 32.47 5.18
C ARG A 44 5.93 32.94 3.72
N ALA A 45 6.17 34.23 3.47
CA ALA A 45 6.24 34.78 2.13
C ALA A 45 7.45 34.24 1.33
N HIS A 46 8.60 34.05 1.96
CA HIS A 46 9.81 33.52 1.28
C HIS A 46 9.73 32.05 0.89
N LEU A 47 9.01 31.21 1.64
CA LEU A 47 8.82 29.80 1.30
C LEU A 47 7.81 29.59 0.18
N TRP A 48 6.82 30.48 0.07
CA TRP A 48 5.83 30.46 -1.01
C TRP A 48 6.44 30.78 -2.37
N ASP A 49 7.35 31.75 -2.46
CA ASP A 49 8.01 32.15 -3.71
C ASP A 49 8.98 31.06 -4.21
N LEU A 50 9.64 30.34 -3.31
CA LEU A 50 10.51 29.20 -3.67
C LEU A 50 9.71 27.98 -4.19
N HIS A 51 8.50 27.78 -3.68
CA HIS A 51 7.63 26.68 -4.15
C HIS A 51 7.04 26.97 -5.53
N GLN A 52 6.68 28.22 -5.83
CA GLN A 52 6.19 28.65 -7.15
C GLN A 52 7.28 28.57 -8.24
N ALA A 53 8.53 28.89 -7.91
CA ALA A 53 9.64 28.84 -8.87
C ALA A 53 9.96 27.41 -9.32
N CYS A 54 9.78 26.41 -8.45
CA CYS A 54 10.05 25.00 -8.77
C CYS A 54 9.00 24.38 -9.71
N THR A 55 7.74 24.84 -9.66
CA THR A 55 6.63 24.25 -10.43
C THR A 55 6.57 24.66 -11.90
N SER A 56 7.14 25.83 -12.27
CA SER A 56 7.06 26.35 -13.65
C SER A 56 8.08 25.74 -14.62
N GLU A 57 9.20 25.23 -14.13
CA GLU A 57 10.23 24.62 -15.00
C GLU A 57 9.99 23.14 -15.30
N TRP A 58 9.36 22.39 -14.40
CA TRP A 58 9.04 20.97 -14.61
C TRP A 58 7.98 20.73 -15.69
N CYS A 59 7.04 21.65 -15.88
CA CYS A 59 6.07 21.55 -16.97
C CYS A 59 6.69 21.77 -18.38
N LYS A 60 7.88 22.39 -18.47
CA LYS A 60 8.53 22.70 -19.76
C LYS A 60 9.50 21.62 -20.25
N LEU A 61 9.84 20.61 -19.42
CA LEU A 61 10.83 19.58 -19.76
C LEU A 61 10.23 18.29 -20.36
N ARG A 62 8.96 18.30 -20.75
CA ARG A 62 8.36 17.17 -21.48
C ARG A 62 8.86 17.13 -22.93
N ARG A 63 10.01 16.53 -23.21
CA ARG A 63 10.40 16.12 -24.56
C ARG A 63 9.80 14.75 -24.87
N PRO A 64 9.21 14.52 -26.07
CA PRO A 64 8.75 13.20 -26.48
C PRO A 64 9.96 12.26 -26.61
N ILE A 65 9.88 11.11 -25.96
CA ILE A 65 10.86 10.02 -26.10
C ILE A 65 10.50 9.30 -27.39
N ALA A 66 11.51 9.09 -28.25
CA ALA A 66 11.38 8.48 -29.56
C ALA A 66 10.81 7.06 -29.49
N GLU A 67 9.94 6.74 -30.44
CA GLU A 67 9.30 5.43 -30.63
C GLU A 67 10.35 4.33 -30.81
N SER A 68 10.26 3.26 -30.02
CA SER A 68 10.97 1.99 -30.19
C SER A 68 9.98 0.91 -30.63
N PRO A 69 10.34 0.04 -31.60
CA PRO A 69 9.37 -0.87 -32.19
C PRO A 69 9.10 -2.09 -31.32
N GLN A 70 7.80 -2.39 -31.13
CA GLN A 70 7.17 -3.66 -30.76
C GLN A 70 7.83 -4.49 -29.63
N GLY A 71 7.37 -4.28 -28.40
CA GLY A 71 7.66 -5.12 -27.25
C GLY A 71 7.41 -4.37 -25.93
N ASN A 72 6.38 -4.72 -25.18
CA ASN A 72 5.98 -4.11 -23.91
C ASN A 72 5.25 -2.75 -23.95
N ILE A 73 4.15 -2.69 -24.68
CA ILE A 73 3.26 -1.51 -24.75
C ILE A 73 2.62 -1.16 -23.38
N ALA A 74 2.47 -2.12 -22.46
CA ALA A 74 1.79 -1.92 -21.19
C ALA A 74 2.50 -0.96 -20.21
N CYS A 75 3.83 -0.81 -20.28
CA CYS A 75 4.58 0.10 -19.40
C CYS A 75 4.66 1.54 -19.92
N MET A 76 4.45 1.80 -21.23
CA MET A 76 4.66 3.13 -21.82
C MET A 76 3.39 3.99 -21.95
N GLU A 77 2.20 3.41 -22.02
CA GLU A 77 0.96 4.17 -22.23
C GLU A 77 0.42 4.89 -20.97
N ILE A 78 0.83 4.47 -19.78
CA ILE A 78 0.30 5.02 -18.51
C ILE A 78 0.75 6.47 -18.26
N ALA A 79 1.91 6.89 -18.79
CA ALA A 79 2.50 8.20 -18.46
C ALA A 79 1.97 9.40 -19.29
N MET A 80 1.22 9.19 -20.36
CA MET A 80 0.96 10.25 -21.35
C MET A 80 -0.35 11.01 -21.20
N ASN A 81 -1.30 10.56 -20.36
CA ASN A 81 -2.63 11.18 -20.22
C ASN A 81 -3.16 11.28 -18.78
N THR A 82 -2.31 11.23 -17.77
CA THR A 82 -2.77 11.39 -16.38
C THR A 82 -3.10 12.85 -16.11
N PRO A 83 -4.32 13.21 -15.69
CA PRO A 83 -4.67 14.59 -15.32
C PRO A 83 -3.75 15.08 -14.22
N CYS A 84 -3.26 16.32 -14.32
CA CYS A 84 -2.42 16.90 -13.28
C CYS A 84 -3.28 17.21 -12.06
N LEU A 85 -2.96 16.63 -10.90
CA LEU A 85 -3.64 16.94 -9.65
C LEU A 85 -3.41 18.41 -9.25
N PRO A 86 -4.39 19.07 -8.61
CA PRO A 86 -4.24 20.47 -8.18
C PRO A 86 -3.24 20.63 -7.03
N VAL A 87 -2.67 21.80 -6.88
CA VAL A 87 -2.05 22.24 -5.62
C VAL A 87 -3.18 22.65 -4.69
N ILE A 88 -3.22 22.06 -3.50
CA ILE A 88 -4.29 22.33 -2.54
C ILE A 88 -4.01 23.67 -1.84
N PRO A 89 -4.98 24.61 -1.79
CA PRO A 89 -4.86 25.84 -1.03
C PRO A 89 -4.57 25.58 0.46
N PHE A 90 -3.75 26.43 1.07
CA PHE A 90 -3.30 26.22 2.46
C PHE A 90 -4.44 26.27 3.47
N ASP A 91 -5.42 27.16 3.28
CA ASP A 91 -6.62 27.25 4.12
C ASP A 91 -7.42 25.94 4.11
N LEU A 92 -7.53 25.27 2.96
CA LEU A 92 -8.18 23.96 2.83
C LEU A 92 -7.38 22.86 3.54
N LEU A 93 -6.02 22.89 3.44
CA LEU A 93 -5.18 21.95 4.19
C LEU A 93 -5.36 22.11 5.70
N MET A 94 -5.45 23.35 6.18
CA MET A 94 -5.67 23.65 7.60
C MET A 94 -7.09 23.27 8.06
N GLN A 95 -8.11 23.55 7.25
CA GLN A 95 -9.50 23.21 7.55
C GLN A 95 -9.65 21.70 7.80
N TYR A 96 -9.03 20.88 6.96
CA TYR A 96 -9.10 19.41 7.06
C TYR A 96 -8.00 18.81 7.96
N GLN A 97 -7.13 19.64 8.56
CA GLN A 97 -5.98 19.23 9.38
C GLN A 97 -5.07 18.24 8.63
N VAL A 98 -4.74 18.53 7.37
CA VAL A 98 -4.01 17.63 6.49
C VAL A 98 -2.71 18.22 5.94
N GLU A 99 -2.25 19.35 6.48
CA GLU A 99 -0.98 19.94 6.09
C GLU A 99 0.18 19.00 6.45
N ASP A 100 1.05 18.71 5.48
CA ASP A 100 2.29 17.98 5.68
C ASP A 100 3.33 18.43 4.66
N VAL A 101 4.42 19.05 5.14
CA VAL A 101 5.47 19.64 4.28
C VAL A 101 6.26 18.60 3.48
N GLY A 102 6.21 17.33 3.87
CA GLY A 102 6.88 16.22 3.19
C GLY A 102 6.03 15.56 2.10
N ASP A 103 4.77 15.98 1.93
CA ASP A 103 3.89 15.33 0.97
C ASP A 103 4.21 15.77 -0.47
N THR A 104 4.28 14.78 -1.37
CA THR A 104 4.19 15.03 -2.81
C THR A 104 2.80 15.53 -3.16
N ARG A 105 2.62 16.06 -4.39
CA ARG A 105 1.30 16.55 -4.84
C ARG A 105 0.22 15.47 -4.75
N PHE A 106 0.54 14.26 -5.22
CA PHE A 106 -0.39 13.12 -5.11
C PHE A 106 -0.71 12.80 -3.64
N ARG A 107 0.32 12.72 -2.79
CA ARG A 107 0.13 12.36 -1.38
C ARG A 107 -0.71 13.40 -0.62
N ALA A 108 -0.52 14.69 -0.88
CA ALA A 108 -1.34 15.76 -0.31
C ALA A 108 -2.81 15.62 -0.75
N CYS A 109 -3.06 15.38 -2.04
CA CYS A 109 -4.41 15.13 -2.55
C CYS A 109 -5.03 13.86 -1.95
N ALA A 110 -4.27 12.77 -1.89
CA ALA A 110 -4.74 11.53 -1.26
C ALA A 110 -5.06 11.75 0.23
N ARG A 111 -4.24 12.51 0.94
CA ARG A 111 -4.45 12.86 2.35
C ARG A 111 -5.74 13.66 2.56
N LEU A 112 -5.98 14.66 1.72
CA LEU A 112 -7.21 15.44 1.76
C LEU A 112 -8.43 14.56 1.43
N LEU A 113 -8.36 13.72 0.39
CA LEU A 113 -9.44 12.80 0.03
C LEU A 113 -9.79 11.85 1.19
N GLN A 114 -8.78 11.30 1.87
CA GLN A 114 -9.00 10.44 3.03
C GLN A 114 -9.61 11.18 4.22
N SER A 115 -9.25 12.46 4.43
CA SER A 115 -9.87 13.28 5.46
C SER A 115 -11.35 13.57 5.14
N MET A 116 -11.65 13.90 3.89
CA MET A 116 -13.04 14.06 3.44
C MET A 116 -13.86 12.78 3.61
N TRP A 117 -13.30 11.63 3.23
CA TRP A 117 -13.95 10.35 3.43
C TRP A 117 -14.20 10.07 4.92
N ARG A 118 -13.23 10.36 5.81
CA ARG A 118 -13.38 10.23 7.26
C ARG A 118 -14.56 11.08 7.78
N GLU A 119 -14.68 12.33 7.30
CA GLU A 119 -15.79 13.22 7.68
C GLU A 119 -17.14 12.70 7.20
N ASP A 120 -17.24 12.19 5.97
CA ASP A 120 -18.47 11.55 5.47
C ASP A 120 -18.90 10.39 6.37
N GLN A 121 -17.92 9.65 6.92
CA GLN A 121 -18.16 8.58 7.87
C GLN A 121 -18.43 9.08 9.30
N ARG A 122 -18.39 10.41 9.53
CA ARG A 122 -18.54 11.07 10.86
C ARG A 122 -17.58 10.51 11.91
N LEU A 123 -16.34 10.25 11.51
CA LEU A 123 -15.30 9.70 12.38
C LEU A 123 -14.41 10.81 12.92
N PRO A 124 -14.08 10.79 14.23
CA PRO A 124 -13.17 11.75 14.83
C PRO A 124 -11.78 11.73 14.19
N VAL A 125 -11.09 12.87 14.25
CA VAL A 125 -9.69 12.99 13.85
C VAL A 125 -8.80 12.28 14.85
N GLY A 126 -7.86 11.49 14.36
CA GLY A 126 -6.84 10.85 15.19
C GLY A 126 -5.55 11.65 15.25
N SER A 127 -4.65 11.24 16.13
CA SER A 127 -3.32 11.81 16.29
C SER A 127 -2.22 10.90 15.77
N HIS A 128 -1.08 11.49 15.49
CA HIS A 128 0.16 10.79 15.14
C HIS A 128 1.29 11.30 16.03
N LYS A 129 2.02 10.38 16.66
CA LYS A 129 3.22 10.72 17.42
C LYS A 129 4.31 11.19 16.47
N GLN A 130 4.73 12.42 16.62
CA GLN A 130 5.96 12.90 15.97
C GLN A 130 7.17 12.56 16.85
N THR A 131 8.34 12.49 16.21
CA THR A 131 9.64 12.18 16.85
C THR A 131 10.00 13.12 18.02
N ASN A 132 9.31 14.26 18.17
CA ASN A 132 9.57 15.31 19.16
C ASN A 132 8.51 15.39 20.27
N GLU A 133 7.91 14.27 20.67
CA GLU A 133 7.02 14.13 21.84
C GLU A 133 5.62 14.75 21.80
N TYR A 134 5.26 15.51 20.77
CA TYR A 134 3.90 16.07 20.68
C TYR A 134 3.03 15.25 19.71
N ASP A 135 1.86 14.84 20.21
CA ASP A 135 0.83 14.24 19.37
C ASP A 135 0.25 15.32 18.46
N ARG A 136 0.36 15.11 17.14
CA ARG A 136 -0.24 15.98 16.14
C ARG A 136 -1.54 15.36 15.65
N CYS A 137 -2.65 16.09 15.76
CA CYS A 137 -3.90 15.73 15.10
C CYS A 137 -3.73 15.80 13.57
N LEU A 138 -4.17 14.74 12.88
CA LEU A 138 -4.02 14.64 11.43
C LEU A 138 -5.28 14.06 10.80
N GLY A 139 -5.93 14.83 9.91
CA GLY A 139 -7.21 14.48 9.30
C GLY A 139 -7.23 13.13 8.56
N SER A 140 -6.06 12.66 8.11
CA SER A 140 -5.88 11.33 7.51
C SER A 140 -5.66 10.19 8.52
N ARG A 141 -5.96 10.43 9.80
CA ARG A 141 -5.86 9.44 10.87
C ARG A 141 -7.21 9.25 11.58
N LEU A 142 -7.49 8.02 11.97
CA LEU A 142 -8.60 7.69 12.85
C LEU A 142 -8.18 7.78 14.31
N ASP A 143 -9.08 8.26 15.14
CA ASP A 143 -8.94 8.17 16.60
C ASP A 143 -8.85 6.70 17.04
N ARG A 144 -8.39 6.49 18.29
CA ARG A 144 -8.15 5.14 18.79
C ARG A 144 -9.43 4.27 18.81
N ALA A 145 -10.56 4.84 19.20
CA ALA A 145 -11.80 4.09 19.30
C ALA A 145 -12.30 3.65 17.92
N SER A 146 -12.29 4.56 16.95
CA SER A 146 -12.67 4.27 15.55
C SER A 146 -11.73 3.24 14.92
N GLY A 147 -10.42 3.38 15.09
CA GLY A 147 -9.46 2.40 14.58
C GLY A 147 -9.71 1.01 15.16
N LEU A 148 -9.72 0.86 16.49
CA LEU A 148 -9.92 -0.43 17.16
C LEU A 148 -11.28 -1.06 16.85
N SER A 149 -12.31 -0.27 16.49
CA SER A 149 -13.61 -0.78 16.04
C SER A 149 -13.63 -1.18 14.56
N GLY A 150 -12.49 -1.07 13.85
CA GLY A 150 -12.34 -1.49 12.46
C GLY A 150 -12.88 -0.50 11.42
N ARG A 151 -13.04 0.78 11.79
CA ARG A 151 -13.59 1.81 10.87
C ARG A 151 -12.65 2.17 9.73
N ASN A 152 -11.41 1.65 9.71
CA ASN A 152 -10.49 1.76 8.58
C ASN A 152 -10.81 0.75 7.45
N PHE A 153 -11.83 -0.06 7.60
CA PHE A 153 -12.25 -1.03 6.59
C PHE A 153 -13.62 -0.69 6.03
N LEU A 154 -13.84 -1.02 4.76
CA LEU A 154 -15.09 -0.70 4.05
C LEU A 154 -16.30 -1.43 4.63
N THR A 155 -16.09 -2.63 5.17
CA THR A 155 -17.16 -3.43 5.79
C THR A 155 -16.71 -4.06 7.11
N ALA A 156 -17.66 -4.37 8.00
CA ALA A 156 -17.39 -5.11 9.21
C ALA A 156 -16.87 -6.53 8.95
N ARG A 157 -17.17 -7.10 7.78
CA ARG A 157 -16.67 -8.41 7.34
C ARG A 157 -15.17 -8.35 7.06
N ILE A 158 -14.72 -7.32 6.31
CA ILE A 158 -13.31 -7.07 6.02
C ILE A 158 -12.55 -6.75 7.32
N ALA A 159 -13.11 -5.93 8.22
CA ALA A 159 -12.50 -5.65 9.51
C ALA A 159 -12.26 -6.91 10.37
N ARG A 160 -13.22 -7.84 10.39
CA ARG A 160 -13.05 -9.13 11.08
C ARG A 160 -11.98 -9.99 10.43
N LEU A 161 -11.91 -10.01 9.09
CA LEU A 161 -10.85 -10.70 8.38
C LEU A 161 -9.48 -10.12 8.73
N ALA A 162 -9.31 -8.80 8.65
CA ALA A 162 -8.05 -8.13 9.01
C ALA A 162 -7.63 -8.44 10.46
N LYS A 163 -8.59 -8.51 11.39
CA LYS A 163 -8.32 -8.93 12.76
C LYS A 163 -7.86 -10.38 12.84
N TYR A 164 -8.49 -11.28 12.09
CA TYR A 164 -8.09 -12.69 12.01
C TYR A 164 -6.67 -12.81 11.47
N GLU A 165 -6.35 -12.19 10.33
CA GLU A 165 -5.02 -12.22 9.72
C GLU A 165 -3.94 -11.61 10.64
N THR A 166 -4.27 -10.57 11.42
CA THR A 166 -3.35 -9.99 12.41
C THR A 166 -3.04 -10.96 13.54
N VAL A 167 -4.06 -11.69 14.05
CA VAL A 167 -3.90 -12.62 15.16
C VAL A 167 -3.16 -13.89 14.73
N TYR A 168 -3.45 -14.40 13.54
CA TYR A 168 -2.88 -15.65 13.00
C TYR A 168 -1.78 -15.40 11.97
N ARG A 169 -1.19 -14.22 11.96
CA ARG A 169 -0.11 -13.88 11.03
C ARG A 169 1.07 -14.84 11.14
N GLU A 170 1.77 -15.02 10.05
CA GLU A 170 3.03 -15.75 10.03
C GLU A 170 4.06 -15.13 10.99
N VAL A 171 4.90 -15.97 11.58
CA VAL A 171 6.00 -15.47 12.41
C VAL A 171 6.92 -14.60 11.56
N GLY A 172 7.12 -13.35 11.97
CA GLY A 172 7.91 -12.35 11.24
C GLY A 172 7.12 -11.55 10.19
N ALA A 173 5.82 -11.76 10.02
CA ALA A 173 4.99 -10.91 9.16
C ALA A 173 4.87 -9.49 9.70
N MET A 174 5.01 -8.50 8.82
CA MET A 174 5.10 -7.07 9.16
C MET A 174 3.73 -6.37 9.10
N ILE A 175 2.71 -6.96 9.75
CA ILE A 175 1.41 -6.27 9.92
C ILE A 175 1.56 -5.25 11.06
N GLU A 176 1.71 -3.99 10.68
CA GLU A 176 1.83 -2.88 11.64
C GLU A 176 0.45 -2.41 12.08
N GLU A 177 0.05 -2.75 13.31
CA GLU A 177 -1.30 -2.48 13.81
C GLU A 177 -1.65 -0.98 13.76
N GLU A 178 -0.72 -0.09 14.02
CA GLU A 178 -0.94 1.36 13.94
C GLU A 178 -1.25 1.81 12.50
N ARG A 179 -0.51 1.30 11.52
CA ARG A 179 -0.78 1.58 10.10
C ARG A 179 -2.10 0.96 9.65
N LEU A 180 -2.35 -0.29 10.03
CA LEU A 180 -3.52 -1.04 9.62
C LEU A 180 -4.83 -0.44 10.15
N TRP A 181 -4.87 -0.09 11.45
CA TRP A 181 -6.11 0.32 12.11
C TRP A 181 -6.38 1.82 12.05
N HIS A 182 -5.32 2.66 12.01
CA HIS A 182 -5.47 4.10 12.21
C HIS A 182 -5.04 4.95 11.00
N ASN A 183 -4.16 4.47 10.13
CA ASN A 183 -3.65 5.27 9.03
C ASN A 183 -4.47 5.07 7.75
N LEU A 184 -5.23 6.10 7.34
CA LEU A 184 -6.05 6.07 6.14
C LEU A 184 -5.24 6.09 4.84
N LEU A 185 -3.97 6.54 4.90
CA LEU A 185 -3.05 6.62 3.77
C LEU A 185 -2.24 5.34 3.54
N SER A 186 -2.31 4.38 4.46
CA SER A 186 -1.52 3.16 4.36
C SER A 186 -2.06 2.21 3.29
N SER A 187 -1.15 1.57 2.55
CA SER A 187 -1.46 0.46 1.65
C SER A 187 -1.99 -0.78 2.39
N GLN A 188 -1.63 -0.99 3.66
CA GLN A 188 -2.08 -2.17 4.41
C GLN A 188 -3.61 -2.29 4.51
N PRO A 189 -4.39 -1.28 4.97
CA PRO A 189 -5.84 -1.38 4.93
C PRO A 189 -6.40 -1.42 3.51
N LEU A 190 -5.73 -0.83 2.50
CA LEU A 190 -6.14 -0.95 1.11
C LEU A 190 -6.04 -2.39 0.61
N CYS A 191 -4.99 -3.15 0.96
CA CYS A 191 -4.89 -4.58 0.63
C CYS A 191 -6.12 -5.35 1.10
N PHE A 192 -6.53 -5.17 2.35
CA PHE A 192 -7.74 -5.82 2.89
C PHE A 192 -9.01 -5.31 2.24
N ASN A 193 -9.14 -4.02 1.99
CA ASN A 193 -10.33 -3.43 1.37
C ASN A 193 -10.52 -3.88 -0.08
N LEU A 194 -9.43 -4.12 -0.81
CA LEU A 194 -9.47 -4.56 -2.19
C LEU A 194 -9.62 -6.08 -2.32
N PHE A 195 -8.89 -6.86 -1.53
CA PHE A 195 -8.81 -8.32 -1.69
C PHE A 195 -9.49 -9.13 -0.58
N GLY A 196 -9.99 -8.48 0.46
CA GLY A 196 -10.56 -9.17 1.61
C GLY A 196 -11.83 -9.95 1.28
N ASP A 197 -12.75 -9.38 0.54
CA ASP A 197 -13.96 -10.08 0.11
C ASP A 197 -13.65 -11.21 -0.88
N MET A 198 -12.60 -11.06 -1.72
CA MET A 198 -12.13 -12.13 -2.61
C MET A 198 -11.55 -13.32 -1.83
N LYS A 199 -10.84 -13.08 -0.71
CA LYS A 199 -10.38 -14.17 0.17
C LYS A 199 -11.54 -14.92 0.82
N LEU A 200 -12.61 -14.22 1.14
CA LEU A 200 -13.81 -14.78 1.77
C LEU A 200 -14.78 -15.42 0.77
N ASP A 201 -14.64 -15.10 -0.53
CA ASP A 201 -15.37 -15.67 -1.65
C ASP A 201 -14.43 -15.95 -2.83
N LEU A 202 -13.89 -17.18 -2.87
CA LEU A 202 -12.97 -17.61 -3.92
C LEU A 202 -13.64 -17.70 -5.31
N SER A 203 -14.97 -17.74 -5.38
CA SER A 203 -15.71 -17.66 -6.63
C SER A 203 -15.66 -16.25 -7.21
N MET A 204 -15.83 -15.21 -6.37
CA MET A 204 -15.59 -13.83 -6.73
C MET A 204 -14.14 -13.61 -7.18
N ALA A 205 -13.17 -14.11 -6.38
CA ALA A 205 -11.75 -14.04 -6.73
C ALA A 205 -11.47 -14.68 -8.10
N THR A 206 -12.04 -15.84 -8.37
CA THR A 206 -11.90 -16.53 -9.64
C THR A 206 -12.44 -15.69 -10.80
N ARG A 207 -13.66 -15.14 -10.67
CA ARG A 207 -14.21 -14.25 -11.71
C ARG A 207 -13.32 -13.01 -11.96
N PHE A 208 -12.82 -12.39 -10.88
CA PHE A 208 -11.95 -11.22 -10.98
C PHE A 208 -10.64 -11.55 -11.71
N TRP A 209 -9.88 -12.50 -11.20
CA TRP A 209 -8.56 -12.82 -11.74
C TRP A 209 -8.60 -13.48 -13.12
N SER A 210 -9.60 -14.32 -13.40
CA SER A 210 -9.78 -14.89 -14.72
C SER A 210 -10.23 -13.88 -15.78
N SER A 211 -10.87 -12.79 -15.38
CA SER A 211 -11.20 -11.69 -16.32
C SER A 211 -9.96 -10.89 -16.73
N LEU A 212 -8.97 -10.76 -15.85
CA LEU A 212 -7.73 -10.02 -16.10
C LEU A 212 -6.64 -10.88 -16.70
N PHE A 213 -6.45 -12.10 -16.21
CA PHE A 213 -5.35 -12.99 -16.57
C PHE A 213 -5.85 -14.42 -16.83
N PRO A 214 -6.69 -14.61 -17.87
CA PRO A 214 -7.39 -15.88 -18.12
C PRO A 214 -6.48 -17.07 -18.42
N ASP A 215 -5.27 -16.84 -18.91
CA ASP A 215 -4.32 -17.90 -19.24
C ASP A 215 -3.46 -18.31 -18.03
N LEU A 216 -3.32 -17.42 -17.04
CA LEU A 216 -2.56 -17.68 -15.82
C LEU A 216 -3.45 -18.15 -14.67
N MET A 217 -4.65 -17.56 -14.50
CA MET A 217 -5.51 -17.78 -13.34
C MET A 217 -6.95 -18.11 -13.77
N ALA A 218 -7.20 -19.39 -14.09
CA ALA A 218 -8.53 -19.87 -14.43
C ALA A 218 -9.37 -20.20 -13.18
N LYS A 219 -8.71 -20.51 -12.07
CA LYS A 219 -9.36 -20.80 -10.78
C LYS A 219 -8.45 -20.32 -9.65
N VAL A 220 -9.03 -19.63 -8.66
CA VAL A 220 -8.35 -19.26 -7.40
C VAL A 220 -8.65 -20.32 -6.35
N ASP A 221 -7.62 -20.83 -5.71
CA ASP A 221 -7.70 -21.83 -4.63
C ASP A 221 -7.47 -21.20 -3.25
N ALA A 222 -6.66 -20.13 -3.15
CA ALA A 222 -6.40 -19.41 -1.89
C ALA A 222 -5.88 -17.99 -2.13
N ILE A 223 -6.06 -17.12 -1.12
CA ILE A 223 -5.45 -15.79 -1.04
C ILE A 223 -4.78 -15.65 0.33
N TYR A 224 -3.56 -15.17 0.36
CA TYR A 224 -2.77 -14.95 1.57
C TYR A 224 -2.36 -13.47 1.67
N PHE A 225 -2.36 -12.92 2.89
CA PHE A 225 -1.89 -11.56 3.19
C PHE A 225 -0.55 -11.63 3.91
N GLU A 226 0.38 -10.70 3.61
CA GLU A 226 1.71 -10.61 4.23
C GLU A 226 2.46 -11.94 4.22
N HIS A 227 2.35 -12.66 3.11
CA HIS A 227 2.88 -14.00 2.95
C HIS A 227 4.30 -14.01 2.39
N SER A 228 5.17 -14.76 3.06
CA SER A 228 6.53 -15.03 2.58
C SER A 228 6.79 -16.52 2.48
N PRO A 229 6.78 -17.08 1.26
CA PRO A 229 7.14 -18.48 1.08
C PRO A 229 8.61 -18.69 1.49
N GLY A 230 8.83 -19.47 2.55
CA GLY A 230 10.18 -19.74 3.05
C GLY A 230 10.89 -18.53 3.66
N ARG A 231 10.21 -17.73 4.48
CA ARG A 231 10.76 -16.57 5.21
C ARG A 231 12.08 -16.93 5.91
N GLY A 232 13.16 -16.21 5.57
CA GLY A 232 14.51 -16.44 6.09
C GLY A 232 15.22 -17.71 5.59
N ASN A 233 14.62 -18.47 4.69
CA ASN A 233 15.17 -19.74 4.19
C ASN A 233 16.09 -19.52 2.98
N GLU A 234 17.27 -20.14 3.01
CA GLU A 234 18.29 -20.11 1.93
C GLU A 234 17.81 -20.75 0.62
N ALA A 235 16.76 -21.62 0.63
CA ALA A 235 16.15 -22.11 -0.58
C ALA A 235 15.42 -21.02 -1.38
N PHE A 236 15.05 -19.91 -0.71
CA PHE A 236 14.45 -18.72 -1.31
C PHE A 236 15.45 -17.58 -1.36
N ILE A 237 15.11 -16.41 -0.89
CA ILE A 237 16.02 -15.25 -0.90
C ILE A 237 16.68 -14.95 0.46
N ALA A 238 16.47 -15.82 1.45
CA ALA A 238 17.11 -15.79 2.77
C ALA A 238 16.86 -14.52 3.61
N ASP A 239 15.78 -13.77 3.36
CA ASP A 239 15.43 -12.57 4.11
C ASP A 239 13.97 -12.60 4.61
N GLN A 240 13.44 -11.45 5.02
CA GLN A 240 12.08 -11.32 5.54
C GLN A 240 11.08 -10.78 4.50
N THR A 241 11.48 -10.70 3.22
CA THR A 241 10.61 -10.22 2.14
C THR A 241 9.31 -11.03 2.10
N ALA A 242 8.20 -10.32 2.00
CA ALA A 242 6.87 -10.87 1.88
C ALA A 242 6.11 -10.14 0.78
N PHE A 243 5.09 -10.75 0.24
CA PHE A 243 4.11 -10.11 -0.62
C PHE A 243 2.98 -9.55 0.22
N ASP A 244 2.50 -8.36 -0.09
CA ASP A 244 1.28 -7.82 0.51
C ASP A 244 0.11 -8.81 0.34
N VAL A 245 0.00 -9.39 -0.88
CA VAL A 245 -1.01 -10.41 -1.20
C VAL A 245 -0.41 -11.48 -2.12
N LEU A 246 -0.68 -12.74 -1.83
CA LEU A 246 -0.42 -13.86 -2.74
C LEU A 246 -1.75 -14.52 -3.12
N VAL A 247 -2.05 -14.58 -4.42
CA VAL A 247 -3.17 -15.32 -4.98
C VAL A 247 -2.63 -16.63 -5.55
N ALA A 248 -3.08 -17.75 -5.00
CA ALA A 248 -2.72 -19.08 -5.44
C ALA A 248 -3.88 -19.75 -6.17
N GLY A 249 -3.59 -20.45 -7.25
CA GLY A 249 -4.64 -21.11 -8.03
C GLY A 249 -4.10 -21.97 -9.15
N GLN A 250 -4.87 -22.05 -10.23
CA GLN A 250 -4.59 -22.95 -11.35
C GLN A 250 -4.87 -22.25 -12.69
N ASP A 251 -4.06 -22.57 -13.70
CA ASP A 251 -4.32 -22.21 -15.09
C ASP A 251 -5.45 -23.07 -15.70
N ARG A 252 -5.79 -22.84 -16.97
CA ARG A 252 -6.82 -23.60 -17.70
C ARG A 252 -6.49 -25.09 -17.88
N LYS A 253 -5.23 -25.48 -17.72
CA LYS A 253 -4.77 -26.87 -17.85
C LYS A 253 -4.66 -27.58 -16.49
N GLY A 254 -4.94 -26.86 -15.39
CA GLY A 254 -4.84 -27.35 -14.02
C GLY A 254 -3.41 -27.31 -13.47
N HIS A 255 -2.47 -26.62 -14.10
CA HIS A 255 -1.16 -26.37 -13.52
C HIS A 255 -1.27 -25.32 -12.41
N ARG A 256 -0.48 -25.49 -11.34
CA ARG A 256 -0.46 -24.56 -10.22
C ARG A 256 0.11 -23.21 -10.66
N SER A 257 -0.60 -22.16 -10.37
CA SER A 257 -0.19 -20.80 -10.72
C SER A 257 -0.35 -19.83 -9.56
N PHE A 258 0.37 -18.72 -9.59
CA PHE A 258 0.26 -17.68 -8.59
C PHE A 258 0.32 -16.27 -9.20
N ILE A 259 -0.22 -15.32 -8.44
CA ILE A 259 0.01 -13.88 -8.62
C ILE A 259 0.48 -13.35 -7.28
N SER A 260 1.74 -12.93 -7.19
CA SER A 260 2.28 -12.20 -6.04
C SER A 260 2.09 -10.71 -6.26
N ILE A 261 1.63 -9.99 -5.24
CA ILE A 261 1.14 -8.62 -5.40
C ILE A 261 1.78 -7.71 -4.35
N GLU A 262 2.36 -6.62 -4.83
CA GLU A 262 2.72 -5.45 -4.04
C GLU A 262 1.70 -4.34 -4.26
N VAL A 263 1.17 -3.77 -3.18
CA VAL A 263 0.15 -2.72 -3.21
C VAL A 263 0.70 -1.43 -2.67
N LYS A 264 0.59 -0.36 -3.43
CA LYS A 264 0.94 0.99 -2.99
C LYS A 264 -0.29 1.89 -3.08
N TYR A 265 -0.44 2.80 -2.13
CA TYR A 265 -1.45 3.86 -2.19
C TYR A 265 -0.81 5.23 -2.29
N SER A 266 -0.27 5.72 -1.19
CA SER A 266 0.35 7.06 -1.13
C SER A 266 1.85 7.01 -0.87
N GLU A 267 2.44 5.84 -0.90
CA GLU A 267 3.86 5.62 -0.72
C GLU A 267 4.65 6.14 -1.93
N SER A 268 5.88 6.62 -1.68
CA SER A 268 6.77 7.20 -2.71
C SER A 268 7.79 6.22 -3.28
N MET A 269 7.82 4.97 -2.80
CA MET A 269 8.84 3.96 -3.15
C MET A 269 10.29 4.34 -2.72
N ASN A 270 10.45 5.41 -1.96
CA ASN A 270 11.76 5.92 -1.52
C ASN A 270 12.12 5.50 -0.08
N GLU A 271 11.55 4.41 0.42
CA GLU A 271 11.91 3.85 1.70
C GLU A 271 13.38 3.42 1.72
N PRO A 272 14.06 3.47 2.88
CA PRO A 272 15.44 3.04 2.99
C PRO A 272 15.62 1.59 2.49
N PRO A 273 16.60 1.33 1.63
CA PRO A 273 16.80 0.01 1.08
C PRO A 273 17.20 -0.99 2.19
N ALA A 274 16.69 -2.21 2.08
CA ALA A 274 17.07 -3.29 2.96
C ALA A 274 18.52 -3.73 2.72
N THR A 275 19.15 -4.34 3.72
CA THR A 275 20.51 -4.87 3.63
C THR A 275 20.60 -5.98 2.57
N ILE A 276 21.52 -5.83 1.63
CA ILE A 276 21.79 -6.84 0.60
C ILE A 276 22.51 -8.04 1.24
N ARG A 277 22.09 -9.25 0.85
CA ARG A 277 22.66 -10.51 1.30
C ARG A 277 23.32 -11.24 0.13
N PRO A 278 24.31 -12.12 0.37
CA PRO A 278 24.92 -12.93 -0.68
C PRO A 278 23.90 -13.76 -1.49
N ARG A 279 22.84 -14.22 -0.84
CA ARG A 279 21.76 -14.98 -1.50
C ARG A 279 21.00 -14.14 -2.52
N HIS A 280 20.76 -12.84 -2.27
CA HIS A 280 20.15 -11.94 -3.24
C HIS A 280 20.98 -11.88 -4.52
N GLU A 281 22.30 -11.74 -4.40
CA GLU A 281 23.22 -11.67 -5.54
C GLU A 281 23.21 -12.99 -6.34
N ALA A 282 23.23 -14.12 -5.64
CA ALA A 282 23.18 -15.44 -6.27
C ALA A 282 21.88 -15.65 -7.05
N VAL A 283 20.72 -15.30 -6.48
CA VAL A 283 19.43 -15.40 -7.15
C VAL A 283 19.34 -14.44 -8.34
N ALA A 284 19.76 -13.18 -8.16
CA ALA A 284 19.75 -12.22 -9.25
C ALA A 284 20.57 -12.70 -10.45
N ALA A 285 21.78 -13.21 -10.21
CA ALA A 285 22.68 -13.72 -11.26
C ALA A 285 22.14 -14.97 -11.96
N GLY A 286 21.43 -15.85 -11.24
CA GLY A 286 20.92 -17.13 -11.77
C GLY A 286 19.52 -17.06 -12.36
N SER A 287 18.71 -16.06 -12.02
CA SER A 287 17.28 -16.02 -12.33
C SER A 287 16.94 -15.80 -13.80
N GLY A 288 17.81 -15.13 -14.57
CA GLY A 288 17.47 -14.69 -15.93
C GLY A 288 16.43 -13.57 -16.00
N LEU A 289 16.06 -12.94 -14.87
CA LEU A 289 15.07 -11.86 -14.83
C LEU A 289 15.63 -10.51 -15.33
N PHE A 290 16.94 -10.28 -15.20
CA PHE A 290 17.56 -8.96 -15.35
C PHE A 290 18.54 -8.93 -16.53
N LYS A 291 18.56 -7.83 -17.29
CA LYS A 291 19.52 -7.57 -18.37
C LYS A 291 20.96 -7.49 -17.82
N ASP A 292 21.13 -6.78 -16.72
CA ASP A 292 22.35 -6.70 -15.93
C ASP A 292 22.02 -6.96 -14.46
N PRO A 293 22.15 -8.21 -13.98
CA PRO A 293 21.80 -8.56 -12.59
C PRO A 293 22.72 -7.86 -11.56
N ALA A 294 23.87 -7.33 -11.97
CA ALA A 294 24.81 -6.60 -11.11
C ALA A 294 24.54 -5.09 -11.06
N HIS A 295 23.58 -4.57 -11.83
CA HIS A 295 23.36 -3.13 -11.95
C HIS A 295 23.05 -2.48 -10.59
N PRO A 296 23.76 -1.39 -10.16
CA PRO A 296 23.63 -0.81 -8.82
C PRO A 296 22.22 -0.31 -8.47
N SER A 297 21.46 0.19 -9.46
CA SER A 297 20.10 0.69 -9.23
C SER A 297 19.15 -0.37 -8.67
N LEU A 298 19.35 -1.67 -8.99
CA LEU A 298 18.56 -2.76 -8.43
C LEU A 298 18.71 -2.90 -6.90
N ARG A 299 19.78 -2.32 -6.32
CA ARG A 299 20.12 -2.41 -4.90
C ARG A 299 19.77 -1.16 -4.11
N SER A 300 19.10 -0.21 -4.74
CA SER A 300 18.79 1.09 -4.16
C SER A 300 17.30 1.46 -4.33
N ALA A 301 16.82 2.41 -3.55
CA ALA A 301 15.53 3.05 -3.83
C ALA A 301 15.59 3.72 -5.22
N PRO A 302 14.45 3.78 -5.91
CA PRO A 302 13.12 3.35 -5.50
C PRO A 302 12.77 1.88 -5.86
N ILE A 303 13.68 1.09 -6.45
CA ILE A 303 13.34 -0.19 -7.11
C ILE A 303 13.81 -1.44 -6.36
N GLN A 304 14.60 -1.30 -5.28
CA GLN A 304 15.13 -2.46 -4.54
C GLN A 304 14.04 -3.38 -3.97
N GLN A 305 12.91 -2.83 -3.53
CA GLN A 305 11.81 -3.64 -3.03
C GLN A 305 11.25 -4.53 -4.15
N LEU A 306 10.95 -3.95 -5.31
CA LEU A 306 10.45 -4.68 -6.48
C LEU A 306 11.43 -5.79 -6.94
N TRP A 307 12.73 -5.48 -6.88
CA TRP A 307 13.79 -6.44 -7.20
C TRP A 307 13.75 -7.67 -6.28
N ARG A 308 13.63 -7.46 -4.96
CA ARG A 308 13.60 -8.58 -3.98
C ARG A 308 12.31 -9.41 -4.10
N GLU A 309 11.17 -8.78 -4.28
CA GLU A 309 9.88 -9.48 -4.41
C GLU A 309 9.79 -10.26 -5.73
N HIS A 310 10.30 -9.72 -6.81
CA HIS A 310 10.36 -10.45 -8.09
C HIS A 310 11.29 -11.67 -8.01
N MET A 311 12.46 -11.52 -7.32
CA MET A 311 13.33 -12.67 -7.04
C MET A 311 12.66 -13.71 -6.12
N LEU A 312 11.89 -13.28 -5.11
CA LEU A 312 11.12 -14.19 -4.27
C LEU A 312 10.10 -14.97 -5.12
N SER A 313 9.43 -14.30 -6.04
CA SER A 313 8.50 -14.92 -7.00
C SER A 313 9.22 -15.94 -7.88
N GLN A 314 10.42 -15.64 -8.36
CA GLN A 314 11.26 -16.54 -9.14
C GLN A 314 11.63 -17.81 -8.36
N THR A 315 12.04 -17.64 -7.10
CA THR A 315 12.43 -18.80 -6.26
C THR A 315 11.25 -19.71 -5.93
N MET A 316 10.01 -19.23 -5.98
CA MET A 316 8.81 -20.09 -5.86
C MET A 316 8.68 -21.06 -7.02
N LEU A 317 9.00 -20.64 -8.25
CA LEU A 317 9.04 -21.49 -9.43
C LEU A 317 10.22 -22.46 -9.38
N GLU A 318 11.41 -21.97 -9.05
CA GLU A 318 12.62 -22.79 -8.93
C GLU A 318 12.49 -23.92 -7.89
N ASN A 319 11.81 -23.63 -6.77
CA ASN A 319 11.53 -24.64 -5.73
C ASN A 319 10.32 -25.53 -6.04
N GLY A 320 9.69 -25.38 -7.22
CA GLY A 320 8.59 -26.21 -7.65
C GLY A 320 7.31 -26.05 -6.83
N LEU A 321 7.11 -24.90 -6.15
CA LEU A 321 5.86 -24.61 -5.46
C LEU A 321 4.73 -24.38 -6.45
N TYR A 322 5.04 -23.77 -7.59
CA TYR A 322 4.12 -23.45 -8.68
C TYR A 322 4.78 -23.72 -10.03
N ASP A 323 3.96 -23.87 -11.05
CA ASP A 323 4.41 -24.18 -12.41
C ASP A 323 4.48 -22.92 -13.28
N SER A 324 3.74 -21.87 -12.89
CA SER A 324 3.77 -20.54 -13.53
C SER A 324 3.41 -19.45 -12.53
N GLY A 325 3.81 -18.19 -12.82
CA GLY A 325 3.55 -17.09 -11.91
C GLY A 325 3.70 -15.70 -12.52
N MET A 326 3.23 -14.72 -11.76
CA MET A 326 3.31 -13.30 -12.08
C MET A 326 3.64 -12.52 -10.82
N PHE A 327 4.53 -11.53 -10.93
CA PHE A 327 4.68 -10.47 -9.95
C PHE A 327 3.96 -9.22 -10.43
N LEU A 328 2.99 -8.75 -9.65
CA LEU A 328 2.08 -7.67 -9.96
C LEU A 328 2.25 -6.52 -8.98
N VAL A 329 2.36 -5.28 -9.47
CA VAL A 329 2.31 -4.08 -8.65
C VAL A 329 1.00 -3.36 -8.87
N VAL A 330 0.29 -3.02 -7.78
CA VAL A 330 -0.99 -2.31 -7.81
C VAL A 330 -0.84 -0.95 -7.15
N TYR A 331 -1.18 0.13 -7.86
CA TYR A 331 -1.15 1.49 -7.33
C TYR A 331 -2.14 2.41 -8.07
N PRO A 332 -2.56 3.57 -7.49
CA PRO A 332 -3.38 4.56 -8.19
C PRO A 332 -2.62 5.17 -9.38
N ALA A 333 -3.26 5.27 -10.53
CA ALA A 333 -2.63 5.80 -11.76
C ALA A 333 -2.00 7.20 -11.59
N MET A 334 -2.56 8.01 -10.68
CA MET A 334 -2.06 9.36 -10.39
C MET A 334 -0.85 9.40 -9.45
N ASN A 335 -0.40 8.26 -8.88
CA ASN A 335 0.81 8.21 -8.07
C ASN A 335 2.05 8.19 -8.97
N GLU A 336 2.55 9.38 -9.31
CA GLU A 336 3.69 9.55 -10.21
C GLU A 336 4.97 8.90 -9.65
N ASP A 337 5.18 8.88 -8.34
CA ASP A 337 6.36 8.25 -7.73
C ASP A 337 6.38 6.74 -7.99
N CYS A 338 5.23 6.07 -7.83
CA CYS A 338 5.11 4.65 -8.16
C CYS A 338 5.29 4.40 -9.67
N ALA A 339 4.69 5.23 -10.52
CA ALA A 339 4.83 5.11 -11.97
C ALA A 339 6.30 5.25 -12.43
N LEU A 340 7.05 6.22 -11.86
CA LEU A 340 8.47 6.41 -12.14
C LEU A 340 9.32 5.24 -11.63
N ALA A 341 9.05 4.73 -10.43
CA ALA A 341 9.76 3.58 -9.86
C ALA A 341 9.54 2.32 -10.72
N VAL A 342 8.30 2.04 -11.10
CA VAL A 342 7.95 0.92 -11.97
C VAL A 342 8.60 1.06 -13.34
N SER A 343 8.54 2.24 -13.95
CA SER A 343 9.20 2.52 -15.24
C SER A 343 10.71 2.29 -15.17
N ALA A 344 11.37 2.78 -14.11
CA ALA A 344 12.79 2.54 -13.88
C ALA A 344 13.08 1.04 -13.71
N TYR A 345 12.25 0.32 -12.97
CA TYR A 345 12.41 -1.13 -12.78
C TYR A 345 12.28 -1.90 -14.11
N CYS A 346 11.28 -1.59 -14.93
CA CYS A 346 11.08 -2.22 -16.24
C CYS A 346 12.29 -2.11 -17.17
N GLN A 347 13.08 -1.03 -17.07
CA GLN A 347 14.29 -0.86 -17.89
C GLN A 347 15.36 -1.93 -17.63
N HIS A 348 15.38 -2.50 -16.39
CA HIS A 348 16.32 -3.54 -15.99
C HIS A 348 15.84 -4.96 -16.28
N LEU A 349 14.53 -5.14 -16.57
CA LEU A 349 13.97 -6.46 -16.82
C LEU A 349 14.34 -6.99 -18.20
N GLN A 350 14.60 -8.28 -18.26
CA GLN A 350 14.69 -9.06 -19.49
C GLN A 350 13.29 -9.54 -19.89
N GLU A 351 13.07 -9.86 -21.15
CA GLU A 351 11.86 -10.54 -21.57
C GLU A 351 11.75 -11.88 -20.81
N PRO A 352 10.57 -12.18 -20.21
CA PRO A 352 10.44 -13.37 -19.39
C PRO A 352 10.63 -14.63 -20.24
N GLY A 353 11.59 -15.45 -19.83
CA GLY A 353 11.80 -16.79 -20.39
C GLY A 353 10.76 -17.80 -19.86
N ILE A 354 10.80 -19.01 -20.45
CA ILE A 354 10.01 -20.13 -19.89
C ILE A 354 10.51 -20.41 -18.48
N GLY A 355 9.58 -20.45 -17.50
CA GLY A 355 9.91 -20.68 -16.09
C GLY A 355 10.26 -19.41 -15.30
N ASN A 356 10.12 -18.24 -15.90
CA ASN A 356 10.20 -16.96 -15.16
C ASN A 356 8.80 -16.42 -14.86
N PRO A 357 8.59 -15.79 -13.69
CA PRO A 357 7.37 -15.03 -13.42
C PRO A 357 7.36 -13.78 -14.31
N SER A 358 6.21 -13.47 -14.90
CA SER A 358 6.06 -12.21 -15.63
C SER A 358 5.91 -11.05 -14.65
N PHE A 359 6.45 -9.87 -14.99
CA PHE A 359 6.18 -8.63 -14.26
C PHE A 359 5.03 -7.87 -14.91
N ARG A 360 4.06 -7.41 -14.13
CA ARG A 360 2.91 -6.63 -14.59
C ARG A 360 2.56 -5.51 -13.62
N VAL A 361 1.82 -4.55 -14.14
CA VAL A 361 1.25 -3.43 -13.38
C VAL A 361 -0.25 -3.44 -13.61
N LEU A 362 -0.99 -3.10 -12.57
CA LEU A 362 -2.43 -2.89 -12.62
C LEU A 362 -2.74 -1.64 -11.80
N THR A 363 -3.43 -0.69 -12.39
CA THR A 363 -3.84 0.49 -11.63
C THR A 363 -5.03 0.16 -10.73
N LEU A 364 -5.16 0.90 -9.63
CA LEU A 364 -6.31 0.74 -8.73
C LEU A 364 -7.63 1.06 -9.46
N GLU A 365 -7.61 1.98 -10.43
CA GLU A 365 -8.71 2.30 -11.33
C GLU A 365 -9.12 1.10 -12.20
N GLU A 366 -8.15 0.34 -12.73
CA GLU A 366 -8.41 -0.89 -13.49
C GLU A 366 -8.98 -1.99 -12.58
N CYS A 367 -8.52 -2.10 -11.34
CA CYS A 367 -9.11 -3.01 -10.34
C CYS A 367 -10.59 -2.68 -10.12
N VAL A 368 -10.92 -1.41 -9.88
CA VAL A 368 -12.30 -0.94 -9.69
C VAL A 368 -13.16 -1.20 -10.93
N LYS A 369 -12.62 -0.93 -12.13
CA LYS A 369 -13.31 -1.23 -13.40
C LYS A 369 -13.57 -2.73 -13.55
N SER A 370 -12.60 -3.57 -13.21
CA SER A 370 -12.76 -5.03 -13.28
C SER A 370 -13.80 -5.55 -12.28
N LEU A 371 -13.82 -5.01 -11.05
CA LEU A 371 -14.86 -5.33 -10.06
C LEU A 371 -16.27 -5.03 -10.61
N ARG A 372 -16.47 -3.86 -11.21
CA ARG A 372 -17.75 -3.52 -11.84
C ARG A 372 -18.12 -4.50 -12.97
N SER A 373 -17.15 -4.89 -13.80
CA SER A 373 -17.38 -5.80 -14.92
C SER A 373 -17.84 -7.20 -14.51
N ILE A 374 -17.47 -7.64 -13.31
CA ILE A 374 -17.88 -8.94 -12.76
C ILE A 374 -19.13 -8.87 -11.84
N GLY A 375 -19.77 -7.68 -11.76
CA GLY A 375 -20.99 -7.45 -11.00
C GLY A 375 -20.80 -7.00 -9.55
N GLU A 376 -19.58 -6.72 -9.10
CA GLU A 376 -19.25 -6.30 -7.72
C GLU A 376 -19.24 -4.75 -7.60
N SER A 377 -20.35 -4.12 -8.06
CA SER A 377 -20.45 -2.66 -8.16
C SER A 377 -20.41 -1.95 -6.80
N GLU A 378 -21.02 -2.52 -5.76
CA GLU A 378 -21.01 -1.89 -4.42
C GLU A 378 -19.59 -1.77 -3.85
N LEU A 379 -18.79 -2.82 -3.96
CA LEU A 379 -17.39 -2.79 -3.53
C LEU A 379 -16.57 -1.83 -4.40
N ALA A 380 -16.77 -1.87 -5.71
CA ALA A 380 -16.10 -0.99 -6.65
C ALA A 380 -16.39 0.49 -6.37
N ASP A 381 -17.65 0.85 -6.08
CA ASP A 381 -18.06 2.22 -5.79
C ASP A 381 -17.52 2.68 -4.43
N ALA A 382 -17.49 1.81 -3.42
CA ALA A 382 -16.90 2.11 -2.12
C ALA A 382 -15.37 2.34 -2.22
N LEU A 383 -14.66 1.52 -2.99
CA LEU A 383 -13.23 1.72 -3.26
C LEU A 383 -12.97 3.02 -4.02
N PHE A 384 -13.75 3.29 -5.07
CA PHE A 384 -13.64 4.52 -5.85
C PHE A 384 -13.85 5.75 -4.97
N ALA A 385 -14.95 5.81 -4.24
CA ALA A 385 -15.30 6.95 -3.39
C ALA A 385 -14.23 7.24 -2.33
N ARG A 386 -13.60 6.20 -1.79
CA ARG A 386 -12.58 6.36 -0.77
C ARG A 386 -11.20 6.67 -1.32
N TYR A 387 -10.76 6.01 -2.39
CA TYR A 387 -9.35 6.03 -2.80
C TYR A 387 -9.08 6.79 -4.10
N LEU A 388 -10.10 7.05 -4.94
CA LEU A 388 -9.90 7.48 -6.32
C LEU A 388 -10.73 8.71 -6.73
N ASP A 389 -11.70 9.15 -5.92
CA ASP A 389 -12.59 10.27 -6.29
C ASP A 389 -11.91 11.63 -6.08
N PHE A 390 -10.84 11.88 -6.82
CA PHE A 390 -10.08 13.14 -6.76
C PHE A 390 -10.87 14.35 -7.31
N LYS A 391 -12.00 14.14 -8.01
CA LYS A 391 -12.89 15.23 -8.42
C LYS A 391 -13.46 15.99 -7.22
N ARG A 392 -13.62 15.34 -6.08
CA ARG A 392 -14.05 15.99 -4.84
C ARG A 392 -13.09 17.08 -4.37
N ILE A 393 -11.80 16.91 -4.63
CA ILE A 393 -10.77 17.91 -4.28
C ILE A 393 -10.92 19.13 -5.18
N GLU A 394 -11.11 18.94 -6.48
CA GLU A 394 -11.38 20.03 -7.40
C GLU A 394 -12.65 20.82 -7.02
N GLN A 395 -13.72 20.09 -6.67
CA GLN A 395 -14.97 20.69 -6.18
C GLN A 395 -14.76 21.46 -4.87
N ALA A 396 -13.92 20.98 -3.96
CA ALA A 396 -13.61 21.68 -2.72
C ALA A 396 -12.78 22.95 -2.93
N ILE A 397 -11.91 22.96 -3.95
CA ILE A 397 -11.06 24.13 -4.29
C ILE A 397 -11.87 25.20 -5.02
N PHE A 398 -12.68 24.81 -6.00
CA PHE A 398 -13.33 25.74 -6.93
C PHE A 398 -14.83 25.98 -6.67
N GLY A 399 -15.44 25.20 -5.76
CA GLY A 399 -16.90 25.14 -5.59
C GLY A 399 -17.57 24.31 -6.68
N THR A 400 -18.88 24.12 -6.53
CA THR A 400 -19.69 23.31 -7.47
C THR A 400 -19.85 23.93 -8.85
N ASP A 401 -19.58 25.24 -9.00
CA ASP A 401 -19.79 26.01 -10.24
C ASP A 401 -18.57 25.94 -11.21
N ALA A 402 -17.46 25.33 -10.81
CA ALA A 402 -16.21 25.33 -11.59
C ALA A 402 -16.18 24.35 -12.77
N MET A 403 -17.21 23.53 -12.98
CA MET A 403 -17.23 22.55 -14.08
C MET A 403 -17.43 23.14 -15.48
N ASN A 404 -17.47 24.47 -15.62
CA ASN A 404 -17.73 25.13 -16.91
C ASN A 404 -16.47 25.69 -17.59
N PHE A 405 -15.26 25.38 -17.11
CA PHE A 405 -14.00 25.89 -17.68
C PHE A 405 -13.17 24.87 -18.46
N THR A 406 -13.70 23.67 -18.74
CA THR A 406 -13.03 22.67 -19.59
C THR A 406 -13.75 22.47 -20.91
#